data_519668359599edd28eec3fe4c90d0765
#
_entry.id   519668359599edd28eec3fe4c90d0765
#
_cell.length_a   1.000
_cell.length_b   1.000
_cell.length_c   1.000
_cell.angle_alpha   90.00
_cell.angle_beta   90.00
_cell.angle_gamma   90.00
#
_symmetry.space_group_name_H-M   'P 1'
#
loop_
_entity.id
_entity.type
_entity.pdbx_description
1 polymer ?
#
loop_
_entity_poly.entity_id
_entity_poly.type
_entity_poly.pdbx_seq_one_letter_code
_entity_poly.pdbx_strand_id
1 'polypeptide(L)'
;MIVNGKNYSEEIKKLLTQNSKNIDERFFGNNSFSLVSLCNGNIQGFSAYYKISNSLCEIFLYISPELIDQPEEIRLLEKLISVEKGNGFETLKVCVQNLSEHEKYVCKRKGFREETSSDTKNDLYKHI
;
A
#
# COMPACT_ATOMS: atom_id res chain seq x y z
N MET A 1 -12.09 -2.32 10.77
CA MET A 1 -11.02 -2.38 11.80
C MET A 1 -9.69 -2.64 11.11
N ILE A 2 -8.72 -1.80 11.36
CA ILE A 2 -7.39 -1.94 10.77
C ILE A 2 -6.46 -2.61 11.77
N VAL A 3 -5.84 -3.71 11.35
CA VAL A 3 -4.93 -4.49 12.19
C VAL A 3 -3.64 -4.81 11.43
N ASN A 4 -2.61 -5.28 12.16
CA ASN A 4 -1.37 -5.74 11.56
C ASN A 4 -1.67 -6.91 10.62
N GLY A 5 -1.09 -6.88 9.42
CA GLY A 5 -1.35 -7.89 8.39
C GLY A 5 -0.49 -9.15 8.46
N LYS A 6 0.45 -9.23 9.39
CA LYS A 6 1.44 -10.30 9.45
C LYS A 6 0.82 -11.70 9.41
N ASN A 7 -0.26 -11.91 10.15
CA ASN A 7 -0.91 -13.21 10.25
C ASN A 7 -1.93 -13.49 9.14
N TYR A 8 -2.05 -12.57 8.19
CA TYR A 8 -3.02 -12.64 7.09
C TYR A 8 -2.37 -12.83 5.72
N SER A 9 -1.07 -13.12 5.68
CA SER A 9 -0.31 -13.16 4.42
C SER A 9 -0.92 -14.13 3.39
N GLU A 10 -1.33 -15.30 3.81
CA GLU A 10 -1.91 -16.30 2.90
C GLU A 10 -3.27 -15.84 2.36
N GLU A 11 -4.11 -15.29 3.22
CA GLU A 11 -5.42 -14.77 2.83
C GLU A 11 -5.27 -13.58 1.88
N ILE A 12 -4.28 -12.72 2.12
CA ILE A 12 -4.00 -11.58 1.26
C ILE A 12 -3.56 -12.05 -0.12
N LYS A 13 -2.62 -12.99 -0.20
CA LYS A 13 -2.13 -13.53 -1.47
C LYS A 13 -3.27 -14.15 -2.27
N LYS A 14 -4.11 -14.91 -1.62
CA LYS A 14 -5.28 -15.53 -2.26
C LYS A 14 -6.25 -14.48 -2.80
N LEU A 15 -6.54 -13.46 -1.99
CA LEU A 15 -7.44 -12.38 -2.38
C LEU A 15 -6.91 -11.61 -3.58
N LEU A 16 -5.63 -11.27 -3.58
CA LEU A 16 -5.01 -10.55 -4.69
C LEU A 16 -5.01 -11.37 -5.98
N THR A 17 -4.70 -12.66 -5.88
CA THR A 17 -4.76 -13.57 -7.02
C THR A 17 -6.17 -13.65 -7.60
N GLN A 18 -7.19 -13.74 -6.75
CA GLN A 18 -8.58 -13.78 -7.18
C GLN A 18 -9.01 -12.50 -7.90
N ASN A 19 -8.35 -11.39 -7.61
CA ASN A 19 -8.64 -10.09 -8.23
C ASN A 19 -7.64 -9.74 -9.34
N SER A 20 -6.92 -10.72 -9.86
CA SER A 20 -5.94 -10.57 -10.95
C SER A 20 -4.85 -9.55 -10.62
N LYS A 21 -4.49 -9.45 -9.34
CA LYS A 21 -3.41 -8.56 -8.88
C LYS A 21 -2.15 -9.37 -8.64
N ASN A 22 -1.03 -8.86 -9.12
CA ASN A 22 0.29 -9.41 -8.83
C ASN A 22 0.94 -8.59 -7.73
N ILE A 23 1.48 -9.25 -6.73
CA ILE A 23 2.21 -8.59 -5.67
C ILE A 23 3.61 -9.20 -5.53
N ASP A 24 4.59 -8.33 -5.36
CA ASP A 24 5.97 -8.75 -5.14
C ASP A 24 6.10 -9.43 -3.78
N GLU A 25 6.77 -10.57 -3.74
CA GLU A 25 6.99 -11.33 -2.50
C GLU A 25 7.72 -10.54 -1.42
N ARG A 26 8.48 -9.50 -1.82
CA ARG A 26 9.18 -8.64 -0.86
C ARG A 26 8.23 -7.93 0.11
N PHE A 27 6.96 -7.75 -0.26
CA PHE A 27 5.95 -7.19 0.64
C PHE A 27 5.60 -8.12 1.82
N PHE A 28 6.02 -9.38 1.76
CA PHE A 28 5.81 -10.38 2.82
C PHE A 28 7.12 -10.81 3.49
N GLY A 29 8.22 -10.16 3.15
CA GLY A 29 9.55 -10.53 3.65
C GLY A 29 9.92 -9.86 4.97
N ASN A 30 11.20 -10.02 5.34
CA ASN A 30 11.70 -9.57 6.64
C ASN A 30 11.77 -8.04 6.79
N ASN A 31 11.87 -7.31 5.69
CA ASN A 31 11.96 -5.84 5.71
C ASN A 31 10.65 -5.22 5.23
N SER A 32 9.54 -5.85 5.57
CA SER A 32 8.21 -5.41 5.19
C SER A 32 7.32 -5.21 6.40
N PHE A 33 6.25 -4.47 6.19
CA PHE A 33 5.21 -4.25 7.19
C PHE A 33 3.88 -4.13 6.44
N SER A 34 2.80 -4.60 7.06
CA SER A 34 1.50 -4.52 6.42
C SER A 34 0.37 -4.29 7.40
N LEU A 35 -0.72 -3.73 6.87
CA LEU A 35 -1.96 -3.49 7.57
C LEU A 35 -3.11 -4.07 6.74
N VAL A 36 -4.10 -4.62 7.40
CA VAL A 36 -5.33 -5.07 6.73
C VAL A 36 -6.53 -4.38 7.35
N SER A 37 -7.53 -4.09 6.52
CA SER A 37 -8.83 -3.64 6.98
C SER A 37 -9.78 -4.82 6.97
N LEU A 38 -10.34 -5.15 8.14
CA LEU A 38 -11.25 -6.27 8.33
C LEU A 38 -12.67 -5.75 8.56
N CYS A 39 -13.63 -6.41 7.90
CA CYS A 39 -15.03 -6.20 8.17
C CYS A 39 -15.70 -7.57 8.25
N ASN A 40 -16.27 -7.88 9.41
CA ASN A 40 -16.90 -9.19 9.68
C ASN A 40 -15.96 -10.37 9.36
N GLY A 41 -14.67 -10.21 9.68
CA GLY A 41 -13.67 -11.24 9.44
C GLY A 41 -13.13 -11.32 8.01
N ASN A 42 -13.65 -10.49 7.10
CA ASN A 42 -13.20 -10.46 5.71
C ASN A 42 -12.25 -9.31 5.46
N ILE A 43 -11.20 -9.56 4.68
CA ILE A 43 -10.24 -8.53 4.29
C ILE A 43 -10.87 -7.66 3.20
N GLN A 44 -10.96 -6.36 3.44
CA GLN A 44 -11.50 -5.39 2.49
C GLN A 44 -10.46 -4.39 2.00
N GLY A 45 -9.29 -4.38 2.60
CA GLY A 45 -8.21 -3.53 2.17
C GLY A 45 -6.89 -4.00 2.73
N PHE A 46 -5.82 -3.59 2.06
CA PHE A 46 -4.47 -4.01 2.42
C PHE A 46 -3.51 -2.89 2.04
N SER A 47 -2.63 -2.53 2.95
CA SER A 47 -1.51 -1.64 2.65
C SER A 47 -0.23 -2.24 3.18
N ALA A 48 0.85 -2.07 2.44
CA ALA A 48 2.12 -2.67 2.82
C ALA A 48 3.28 -1.84 2.30
N TYR A 49 4.42 -1.99 2.94
CA TYR A 49 5.67 -1.48 2.38
C TYR A 49 6.76 -2.53 2.52
N TYR A 50 7.78 -2.41 1.68
CA TYR A 50 9.06 -3.06 1.94
C TYR A 50 10.20 -2.05 1.73
N LYS A 51 11.26 -2.27 2.47
CA LYS A 51 12.42 -1.37 2.47
C LYS A 51 13.25 -1.59 1.20
N ILE A 52 13.52 -0.51 0.46
CA ILE A 52 14.45 -0.52 -0.66
C ILE A 52 15.82 -0.06 -0.17
N SER A 53 15.86 1.02 0.63
CA SER A 53 17.06 1.55 1.25
C SER A 53 16.70 2.12 2.62
N ASN A 54 17.68 2.68 3.33
CA ASN A 54 17.41 3.28 4.64
C ASN A 54 16.45 4.48 4.58
N SER A 55 16.31 5.11 3.42
CA SER A 55 15.47 6.29 3.26
C SER A 55 14.27 6.09 2.33
N LEU A 56 14.23 4.98 1.60
CA LEU A 56 13.22 4.73 0.56
C LEU A 56 12.53 3.39 0.78
N CYS A 57 11.21 3.40 0.76
CA CYS A 57 10.44 2.17 0.70
C CYS A 57 9.43 2.20 -0.44
N GLU A 58 9.03 1.02 -0.90
CA GLU A 58 7.96 0.87 -1.88
C GLU A 58 6.69 0.45 -1.15
N ILE A 59 5.56 1.02 -1.55
CA ILE A 59 4.27 0.69 -0.96
C ILE A 59 3.37 -0.02 -1.96
N PHE A 60 2.42 -0.76 -1.42
CA PHE A 60 1.34 -1.42 -2.14
C PHE A 60 0.03 -1.08 -1.44
N LEU A 61 -1.01 -0.81 -2.23
CA LEU A 61 -2.33 -0.51 -1.71
C LEU A 61 -3.38 -1.31 -2.48
N TYR A 62 -4.25 -1.98 -1.75
CA TYR A 62 -5.42 -2.65 -2.31
C TYR A 62 -6.67 -2.18 -1.57
N ILE A 63 -7.67 -1.78 -2.32
CA ILE A 63 -8.97 -1.35 -1.79
C ILE A 63 -10.05 -2.13 -2.52
N SER A 64 -10.83 -2.91 -1.77
CA SER A 64 -11.96 -3.62 -2.36
C SER A 64 -13.11 -2.65 -2.67
N PRO A 65 -14.03 -3.01 -3.58
CA PRO A 65 -15.18 -2.15 -3.86
C PRO A 65 -16.01 -1.79 -2.64
N GLU A 66 -16.10 -2.68 -1.66
CA GLU A 66 -16.86 -2.45 -0.44
C GLU A 66 -16.26 -1.37 0.45
N LEU A 67 -14.97 -1.11 0.31
CA LEU A 67 -14.27 -0.11 1.12
C LEU A 67 -14.30 1.28 0.49
N ILE A 68 -14.65 1.39 -0.77
CA ILE A 68 -14.71 2.68 -1.47
C ILE A 68 -15.69 3.61 -0.76
N ASP A 69 -15.25 4.85 -0.51
CA ASP A 69 -15.98 5.89 0.21
C ASP A 69 -16.20 5.61 1.70
N GLN A 70 -15.56 4.58 2.25
CA GLN A 70 -15.55 4.34 3.69
C GLN A 70 -14.35 5.06 4.33
N PRO A 71 -14.46 5.47 5.61
CA PRO A 71 -13.34 6.16 6.28
C PRO A 71 -12.04 5.36 6.31
N GLU A 72 -12.10 4.05 6.35
CA GLU A 72 -10.92 3.20 6.43
C GLU A 72 -10.12 3.17 5.13
N GLU A 73 -10.71 3.54 4.02
CA GLU A 73 -10.03 3.65 2.75
C GLU A 73 -8.77 4.54 2.83
N ILE A 74 -8.94 5.72 3.40
CA ILE A 74 -7.84 6.67 3.60
C ILE A 74 -6.97 6.26 4.79
N ARG A 75 -7.57 5.72 5.84
CA ARG A 75 -6.84 5.36 7.06
C ARG A 75 -5.82 4.26 6.84
N LEU A 76 -6.07 3.32 5.94
CA LEU A 76 -5.08 2.30 5.58
C LEU A 76 -3.77 2.94 5.14
N LEU A 77 -3.85 3.93 4.26
CA LEU A 77 -2.67 4.61 3.76
C LEU A 77 -2.08 5.55 4.80
N GLU A 78 -2.91 6.30 5.52
CA GLU A 78 -2.44 7.23 6.57
C GLU A 78 -1.68 6.50 7.67
N LYS A 79 -2.18 5.38 8.13
CA LYS A 79 -1.51 4.59 9.17
C LYS A 79 -0.20 4.01 8.67
N LEU A 80 -0.16 3.54 7.43
CA LEU A 80 1.06 3.04 6.82
C LEU A 80 2.12 4.15 6.74
N ILE A 81 1.75 5.32 6.26
CA ILE A 81 2.65 6.48 6.18
C ILE A 81 3.19 6.85 7.56
N SER A 82 2.34 6.83 8.58
CA SER A 82 2.76 7.12 9.96
C SER A 82 3.82 6.15 10.45
N VAL A 83 3.67 4.86 10.17
CA VAL A 83 4.66 3.84 10.53
C VAL A 83 5.96 4.07 9.77
N GLU A 84 5.89 4.36 8.47
CA GLU A 84 7.06 4.61 7.64
C GLU A 84 7.84 5.83 8.14
N LYS A 85 7.14 6.90 8.46
CA LYS A 85 7.75 8.12 9.01
C LYS A 85 8.41 7.83 10.36
N GLY A 86 7.77 7.06 11.22
CA GLY A 86 8.32 6.66 12.51
C GLY A 86 9.56 5.79 12.40
N ASN A 87 9.70 5.05 11.30
CA ASN A 87 10.86 4.21 11.01
C ASN A 87 11.97 4.93 10.24
N GLY A 88 11.84 6.23 10.00
CA GLY A 88 12.88 7.05 9.42
C GLY A 88 12.93 7.09 7.91
N PHE A 89 11.93 6.57 7.22
CA PHE A 89 11.86 6.70 5.77
C PHE A 89 11.58 8.14 5.39
N GLU A 90 12.22 8.59 4.32
CA GLU A 90 12.08 9.96 3.81
C GLU A 90 11.26 10.01 2.53
N THR A 91 11.27 8.92 1.75
CA THR A 91 10.61 8.86 0.46
C THR A 91 9.82 7.56 0.34
N LEU A 92 8.58 7.68 -0.11
CA LEU A 92 7.69 6.58 -0.39
C LEU A 92 7.44 6.51 -1.89
N LYS A 93 7.48 5.31 -2.45
CA LYS A 93 7.26 5.05 -3.87
C LYS A 93 6.10 4.08 -4.02
N VAL A 94 5.22 4.32 -4.99
CA VAL A 94 4.20 3.35 -5.37
C VAL A 94 4.24 3.12 -6.88
N CYS A 95 4.23 1.85 -7.26
CA CYS A 95 4.21 1.45 -8.66
C CYS A 95 2.78 1.52 -9.19
N VAL A 96 2.52 2.45 -10.11
CA VAL A 96 1.15 2.68 -10.61
C VAL A 96 0.58 1.50 -11.38
N GLN A 97 1.43 0.63 -11.91
CA GLN A 97 0.97 -0.56 -12.62
C GLN A 97 0.18 -1.51 -11.71
N ASN A 98 0.41 -1.43 -10.41
CA ASN A 98 -0.24 -2.27 -9.41
C ASN A 98 -1.49 -1.63 -8.80
N LEU A 99 -1.87 -0.45 -9.27
CA LEU A 99 -2.98 0.31 -8.70
C LEU A 99 -4.17 0.36 -9.64
N SER A 100 -5.38 0.23 -9.08
CA SER A 100 -6.61 0.62 -9.76
C SER A 100 -6.67 2.14 -9.87
N GLU A 101 -7.58 2.66 -10.69
CA GLU A 101 -7.79 4.10 -10.80
C GLU A 101 -8.19 4.71 -9.45
N HIS A 102 -9.01 4.00 -8.68
CA HIS A 102 -9.42 4.47 -7.37
C HIS A 102 -8.26 4.49 -6.38
N GLU A 103 -7.42 3.47 -6.39
CA GLU A 103 -6.23 3.43 -5.53
C GLU A 103 -5.26 4.56 -5.87
N LYS A 104 -5.07 4.86 -7.16
CA LYS A 104 -4.29 6.03 -7.60
C LYS A 104 -4.87 7.33 -7.04
N TYR A 105 -6.19 7.46 -7.10
CA TYR A 105 -6.88 8.63 -6.56
C TYR A 105 -6.62 8.81 -5.06
N VAL A 106 -6.70 7.71 -4.29
CA VAL A 106 -6.42 7.73 -2.85
C VAL A 106 -4.97 8.16 -2.59
N CYS A 107 -4.02 7.61 -3.32
CA CYS A 107 -2.61 8.00 -3.19
C CYS A 107 -2.41 9.47 -3.50
N LYS A 108 -2.99 9.97 -4.58
CA LYS A 108 -2.87 11.39 -4.95
C LYS A 108 -3.49 12.31 -3.91
N ARG A 109 -4.60 11.92 -3.31
CA ARG A 109 -5.20 12.67 -2.19
C ARG A 109 -4.27 12.78 -0.99
N LYS A 110 -3.42 11.80 -0.77
CA LYS A 110 -2.46 11.79 0.33
C LYS A 110 -1.11 12.40 -0.05
N GLY A 111 -1.03 13.05 -1.20
CA GLY A 111 0.15 13.84 -1.57
C GLY A 111 1.16 13.11 -2.45
N PHE A 112 0.85 11.92 -2.91
CA PHE A 112 1.71 11.24 -3.88
C PHE A 112 1.64 11.94 -5.23
N ARG A 113 2.79 12.11 -5.88
CA ARG A 113 2.90 12.81 -7.17
C ARG A 113 3.82 12.07 -8.10
N GLU A 114 3.55 12.20 -9.40
CA GLU A 114 4.49 11.76 -10.42
C GLU A 114 5.74 12.62 -10.34
N GLU A 115 6.90 11.98 -10.43
CA GLU A 115 8.17 12.68 -10.55
C GLU A 115 8.74 12.45 -11.94
N THR A 116 9.24 13.51 -12.53
CA THR A 116 9.81 13.51 -13.87
C THR A 116 11.23 12.97 -13.90
N SER A 117 11.54 11.99 -13.07
CA SER A 117 12.79 11.28 -13.26
C SER A 117 12.64 10.39 -14.49
N SER A 118 13.57 10.50 -15.37
CA SER A 118 13.64 10.07 -16.74
C SER A 118 13.31 8.63 -17.08
N ASP A 119 12.97 7.79 -16.16
CA ASP A 119 12.80 6.38 -16.44
C ASP A 119 11.35 5.92 -16.45
N THR A 120 10.59 6.47 -17.36
CA THR A 120 9.60 5.71 -18.10
C THR A 120 8.42 5.10 -17.38
N LYS A 121 8.40 5.04 -16.09
CA LYS A 121 7.24 4.54 -15.36
C LYS A 121 6.69 5.66 -14.53
N ASN A 122 5.44 5.99 -14.74
CA ASN A 122 4.74 7.05 -14.04
C ASN A 122 4.50 6.70 -12.57
N ASP A 123 5.53 6.20 -11.88
CA ASP A 123 5.43 5.87 -10.47
C ASP A 123 5.15 7.14 -9.66
N LEU A 124 4.44 6.96 -8.56
CA LEU A 124 4.11 8.07 -7.67
C LEU A 124 5.05 8.06 -6.48
N TYR A 125 5.41 9.26 -6.04
CA TYR A 125 6.32 9.45 -4.91
C TYR A 125 5.73 10.43 -3.91
N LYS A 126 6.07 10.23 -2.66
CA LYS A 126 5.76 11.18 -1.59
C LYS A 126 7.00 11.32 -0.71
N HIS A 127 7.40 12.55 -0.46
CA HIS A 127 8.49 12.89 0.47
C HIS A 127 7.89 13.21 1.83
N ILE A 128 8.35 12.55 2.86
CA ILE A 128 7.79 12.70 4.20
C ILE A 128 8.82 13.13 5.25
#